data_9bbc5516e5b2dc0ae104a70aa38dbd58
#
_entry.id   9bbc5516e5b2dc0ae104a70aa38dbd58
#
_cell.length_a   1.000
_cell.length_b   1.000
_cell.length_c   1.000
_cell.angle_alpha   90.00
_cell.angle_beta   90.00
_cell.angle_gamma   90.00
#
_symmetry.space_group_name_H-M   'P 1'
#
loop_
_entity.id
_entity.type
_entity.pdbx_description
1 polymer ?
#
loop_
_entity_poly.entity_id
_entity_poly.type
_entity_poly.pdbx_seq_one_letter_code
_entity_poly.pdbx_strand_id
1 'polypeptide(L)'
;MRSGAVVDDDVCRVRGINCTTPARTAYDLGRYNPFTVGVIRVDSVLAATGIAVDEIAEIARRNPGARHIRRLRRVLEVADGGAESPQETRLRLLLVRAGFPRPVTQIPIRDAQGRVVRRIDLGWPQWKVGIEYDGAQHWTDPPAQHAGDIDRLEFFADLGWRMVRVSANHLKFDPDGIVRRAWTALTDAGFAR
;
A
#
# COMPACT_ATOMS: atom_id res chain seq x y z
N MET A 1 -27.01 10.93 -18.98
CA MET A 1 -25.74 10.52 -18.28
C MET A 1 -25.66 11.32 -16.97
N ARG A 2 -25.99 10.74 -15.82
CA ARG A 2 -25.76 11.44 -14.55
C ARG A 2 -24.33 11.14 -14.11
N SER A 3 -23.39 11.98 -14.51
CA SER A 3 -22.15 12.21 -13.78
C SER A 3 -22.57 12.61 -12.37
N GLY A 4 -22.05 12.00 -11.32
CA GLY A 4 -22.37 12.40 -9.95
C GLY A 4 -22.08 13.92 -9.83
N ALA A 5 -23.14 14.70 -9.63
CA ALA A 5 -23.01 16.15 -9.53
C ALA A 5 -22.04 16.48 -8.39
N VAL A 6 -21.14 17.42 -8.62
CA VAL A 6 -20.31 18.00 -7.59
C VAL A 6 -21.24 18.92 -6.78
N VAL A 7 -21.33 18.70 -5.48
CA VAL A 7 -22.07 19.56 -4.54
C VAL A 7 -21.09 20.44 -3.80
N ASP A 8 -21.59 21.48 -3.11
CA ASP A 8 -20.74 22.45 -2.41
C ASP A 8 -19.80 21.78 -1.40
N ASP A 9 -20.26 20.74 -0.70
CA ASP A 9 -19.44 19.94 0.24
C ASP A 9 -18.29 19.16 -0.44
N ASP A 10 -18.36 18.96 -1.75
CA ASP A 10 -17.32 18.30 -2.54
C ASP A 10 -16.22 19.26 -3.02
N VAL A 11 -16.35 20.57 -2.73
CA VAL A 11 -15.45 21.63 -3.19
C VAL A 11 -14.77 22.29 -2.00
N CYS A 12 -13.49 22.55 -2.14
CA CYS A 12 -12.71 23.36 -1.20
C CYS A 12 -11.93 24.44 -1.94
N ARG A 13 -11.42 25.42 -1.21
CA ARG A 13 -10.62 26.51 -1.78
C ARG A 13 -9.19 26.42 -1.27
N VAL A 14 -8.25 26.23 -2.19
CA VAL A 14 -6.82 26.16 -1.89
C VAL A 14 -6.10 27.30 -2.61
N ARG A 15 -5.43 28.17 -1.88
CA ARG A 15 -4.73 29.36 -2.42
C ARG A 15 -5.59 30.19 -3.37
N GLY A 16 -6.89 30.34 -3.05
CA GLY A 16 -7.82 31.10 -3.86
C GLY A 16 -8.46 30.35 -5.04
N ILE A 17 -8.06 29.10 -5.32
CA ILE A 17 -8.56 28.28 -6.42
C ILE A 17 -9.57 27.27 -5.88
N ASN A 18 -10.74 27.17 -6.49
CA ASN A 18 -11.72 26.13 -6.18
C ASN A 18 -11.25 24.80 -6.75
N CYS A 19 -11.21 23.77 -5.90
CA CYS A 19 -10.85 22.41 -6.28
C CYS A 19 -11.74 21.40 -5.54
N THR A 20 -11.74 20.16 -5.99
CA THR A 20 -12.42 19.09 -5.26
C THR A 20 -11.73 18.80 -3.94
N THR A 21 -12.51 18.45 -2.91
CA THR A 21 -11.96 17.94 -1.65
C THR A 21 -11.14 16.68 -1.90
N PRO A 22 -10.18 16.32 -1.01
CA PRO A 22 -9.45 15.06 -1.11
C PRO A 22 -10.37 13.84 -1.24
N ALA A 23 -11.45 13.77 -0.45
CA ALA A 23 -12.41 12.68 -0.50
C ALA A 23 -13.12 12.59 -1.87
N ARG A 24 -13.54 13.74 -2.43
CA ARG A 24 -14.15 13.78 -3.75
C ARG A 24 -13.14 13.43 -4.86
N THR A 25 -11.92 13.89 -4.75
CA THR A 25 -10.82 13.53 -5.68
C THR A 25 -10.59 12.02 -5.68
N ALA A 26 -10.44 11.39 -4.50
CA ALA A 26 -10.26 9.95 -4.36
C ALA A 26 -11.47 9.17 -4.89
N TYR A 27 -12.70 9.63 -4.63
CA TYR A 27 -13.93 9.06 -5.16
C TYR A 27 -13.91 9.01 -6.70
N ASP A 28 -13.52 10.07 -7.37
CA ASP A 28 -13.46 10.12 -8.83
C ASP A 28 -12.30 9.29 -9.38
N LEU A 29 -11.13 9.32 -8.76
CA LEU A 29 -9.98 8.50 -9.13
C LEU A 29 -10.28 7.00 -9.02
N GLY A 30 -10.95 6.56 -7.95
CA GLY A 30 -11.34 5.17 -7.77
C GLY A 30 -12.39 4.68 -8.78
N ARG A 31 -13.29 5.56 -9.23
CA ARG A 31 -14.33 5.22 -10.22
C ARG A 31 -13.81 5.13 -11.64
N TYR A 32 -13.02 6.13 -12.06
CA TYR A 32 -12.69 6.33 -13.48
C TYR A 32 -11.43 5.62 -13.94
N ASN A 33 -10.65 5.03 -13.02
CA ASN A 33 -9.45 4.27 -13.37
C ASN A 33 -9.68 2.76 -13.37
N PRO A 34 -8.87 1.97 -14.11
CA PRO A 34 -8.80 0.53 -13.95
C PRO A 34 -8.50 0.17 -12.48
N PHE A 35 -8.96 -1.00 -12.01
CA PHE A 35 -8.95 -1.37 -10.59
C PHE A 35 -7.61 -1.10 -9.88
N THR A 36 -6.50 -1.68 -10.37
CA THR A 36 -5.18 -1.51 -9.75
C THR A 36 -4.72 -0.04 -9.73
N VAL A 37 -4.93 0.70 -10.83
CA VAL A 37 -4.59 2.12 -10.90
C VAL A 37 -5.49 2.94 -9.98
N GLY A 38 -6.77 2.57 -9.87
CA GLY A 38 -7.71 3.19 -8.95
C GLY A 38 -7.27 3.04 -7.50
N VAL A 39 -6.85 1.82 -7.09
CA VAL A 39 -6.30 1.59 -5.73
C VAL A 39 -5.05 2.43 -5.50
N ILE A 40 -4.06 2.38 -6.40
CA ILE A 40 -2.82 3.16 -6.28
C ILE A 40 -3.11 4.65 -6.07
N ARG A 41 -4.01 5.22 -6.86
CA ARG A 41 -4.34 6.65 -6.78
C ARG A 41 -5.11 7.00 -5.51
N VAL A 42 -6.01 6.13 -5.06
CA VAL A 42 -6.74 6.31 -3.80
C VAL A 42 -5.76 6.22 -2.63
N ASP A 43 -4.89 5.20 -2.59
CA ASP A 43 -3.85 5.06 -1.56
C ASP A 43 -2.97 6.31 -1.49
N SER A 44 -2.55 6.84 -2.66
CA SER A 44 -1.74 8.07 -2.71
C SER A 44 -2.47 9.29 -2.13
N VAL A 45 -3.79 9.41 -2.36
CA VAL A 45 -4.57 10.51 -1.75
C VAL A 45 -4.70 10.31 -0.25
N LEU A 46 -5.00 9.08 0.21
CA LEU A 46 -5.08 8.76 1.64
C LEU A 46 -3.76 9.08 2.35
N ALA A 47 -2.63 8.63 1.80
CA ALA A 47 -1.29 8.90 2.34
C ALA A 47 -0.97 10.40 2.40
N ALA A 48 -1.28 11.14 1.34
CA ALA A 48 -0.94 12.57 1.24
C ALA A 48 -1.81 13.47 2.10
N THR A 49 -3.03 13.06 2.42
CA THR A 49 -4.03 13.95 3.03
C THR A 49 -4.51 13.50 4.41
N GLY A 50 -4.28 12.23 4.76
CA GLY A 50 -4.73 11.65 6.02
C GLY A 50 -6.23 11.43 6.13
N ILE A 51 -7.01 11.63 5.05
CA ILE A 51 -8.45 11.34 5.08
C ILE A 51 -8.72 9.86 5.29
N ALA A 52 -9.85 9.54 5.90
CA ALA A 52 -10.28 8.16 6.08
C ALA A 52 -10.99 7.60 4.83
N VAL A 53 -10.90 6.28 4.63
CA VAL A 53 -11.65 5.59 3.56
C VAL A 53 -13.15 5.83 3.68
N ASP A 54 -13.67 5.98 4.91
CA ASP A 54 -15.08 6.21 5.18
C ASP A 54 -15.59 7.55 4.63
N GLU A 55 -14.76 8.59 4.53
CA GLU A 55 -15.13 9.85 3.90
C GLU A 55 -15.41 9.68 2.41
N ILE A 56 -14.62 8.84 1.74
CA ILE A 56 -14.84 8.48 0.33
C ILE A 56 -16.09 7.61 0.18
N ALA A 57 -16.27 6.66 1.10
CA ALA A 57 -17.43 5.76 1.13
C ALA A 57 -18.74 6.54 1.36
N GLU A 58 -18.71 7.64 2.11
CA GLU A 58 -19.86 8.51 2.30
C GLU A 58 -20.33 9.16 0.98
N ILE A 59 -19.38 9.67 0.18
CA ILE A 59 -19.70 10.20 -1.15
C ILE A 59 -20.29 9.07 -2.04
N ALA A 60 -19.76 7.84 -1.94
CA ALA A 60 -20.27 6.68 -2.67
C ALA A 60 -21.70 6.31 -2.25
N ARG A 61 -22.06 6.43 -0.96
CA ARG A 61 -23.42 6.21 -0.44
C ARG A 61 -24.42 7.23 -0.95
N ARG A 62 -24.02 8.50 -0.99
CA ARG A 62 -24.85 9.59 -1.54
C ARG A 62 -25.08 9.48 -3.04
N ASN A 63 -24.27 8.68 -3.77
CA ASN A 63 -24.31 8.54 -5.22
C ASN A 63 -24.43 7.07 -5.68
N PRO A 64 -25.46 6.31 -5.26
CA PRO A 64 -25.52 4.86 -5.48
C PRO A 64 -25.64 4.48 -6.96
N GLY A 65 -26.19 5.36 -7.81
CA GLY A 65 -26.34 5.17 -9.26
C GLY A 65 -25.20 5.75 -10.11
N ALA A 66 -24.12 6.22 -9.50
CA ALA A 66 -23.02 6.82 -10.24
C ALA A 66 -22.32 5.81 -11.14
N ARG A 67 -21.88 6.25 -12.32
CA ARG A 67 -21.12 5.39 -13.26
C ARG A 67 -19.88 4.82 -12.56
N HIS A 68 -19.66 3.51 -12.72
CA HIS A 68 -18.55 2.75 -12.13
C HIS A 68 -18.52 2.69 -10.59
N ILE A 69 -19.63 2.96 -9.91
CA ILE A 69 -19.70 2.91 -8.43
C ILE A 69 -19.32 1.54 -7.87
N ARG A 70 -19.64 0.43 -8.56
CA ARG A 70 -19.24 -0.93 -8.14
C ARG A 70 -17.72 -1.11 -8.15
N ARG A 71 -17.02 -0.47 -9.11
CA ARG A 71 -15.56 -0.48 -9.15
C ARG A 71 -14.98 0.27 -7.96
N LEU A 72 -15.48 1.46 -7.67
CA LEU A 72 -15.05 2.22 -6.50
C LEU A 72 -15.21 1.41 -5.21
N ARG A 73 -16.36 0.79 -4.97
CA ARG A 73 -16.57 -0.03 -3.77
C ARG A 73 -15.50 -1.10 -3.61
N ARG A 74 -15.19 -1.83 -4.69
CA ARG A 74 -14.09 -2.82 -4.69
C ARG A 74 -12.71 -2.18 -4.45
N VAL A 75 -12.48 -0.96 -4.93
CA VAL A 75 -11.24 -0.21 -4.65
C VAL A 75 -11.15 0.11 -3.15
N LEU A 76 -12.24 0.61 -2.56
CA LEU A 76 -12.27 0.98 -1.14
C LEU A 76 -12.13 -0.22 -0.20
N GLU A 77 -12.59 -1.42 -0.58
CA GLU A 77 -12.40 -2.66 0.18
C GLU A 77 -10.91 -2.99 0.43
N VAL A 78 -10.04 -2.57 -0.48
CA VAL A 78 -8.60 -2.86 -0.42
C VAL A 78 -7.72 -1.62 -0.29
N ALA A 79 -8.29 -0.43 -0.25
CA ALA A 79 -7.54 0.81 -0.12
C ALA A 79 -6.80 0.89 1.22
N ASP A 80 -5.60 1.49 1.20
CA ASP A 80 -4.71 1.59 2.35
C ASP A 80 -3.73 2.75 2.15
N GLY A 81 -3.82 3.76 3.01
CA GLY A 81 -2.97 4.95 2.93
C GLY A 81 -1.54 4.75 3.44
N GLY A 82 -1.16 3.53 3.88
CA GLY A 82 0.18 3.28 4.38
C GLY A 82 1.22 3.01 3.29
N ALA A 83 0.82 2.73 2.03
CA ALA A 83 1.78 2.54 0.95
C ALA A 83 2.43 3.87 0.55
N GLU A 84 3.76 3.93 0.58
CA GLU A 84 4.54 5.12 0.21
C GLU A 84 4.88 5.16 -1.30
N SER A 85 4.63 4.06 -2.01
CA SER A 85 4.86 3.98 -3.46
C SER A 85 3.78 3.19 -4.21
N PRO A 86 3.60 3.46 -5.53
CA PRO A 86 2.73 2.65 -6.39
C PRO A 86 3.11 1.17 -6.43
N GLN A 87 4.37 0.85 -6.23
CA GLN A 87 4.88 -0.53 -6.30
C GLN A 87 4.54 -1.30 -5.01
N GLU A 88 4.60 -0.65 -3.85
CA GLU A 88 4.12 -1.24 -2.59
C GLU A 88 2.63 -1.55 -2.66
N THR A 89 1.80 -0.65 -3.21
CA THR A 89 0.38 -0.95 -3.48
C THR A 89 0.23 -2.17 -4.41
N ARG A 90 1.03 -2.29 -5.48
CA ARG A 90 0.96 -3.45 -6.39
C ARG A 90 1.36 -4.74 -5.67
N LEU A 91 2.43 -4.71 -4.89
CA LEU A 91 2.91 -5.84 -4.10
C LEU A 91 1.86 -6.28 -3.08
N ARG A 92 1.26 -5.34 -2.35
CA ARG A 92 0.17 -5.60 -1.41
C ARG A 92 -1.03 -6.26 -2.10
N LEU A 93 -1.45 -5.74 -3.27
CA LEU A 93 -2.54 -6.32 -4.05
C LEU A 93 -2.20 -7.71 -4.60
N LEU A 94 -0.96 -7.99 -4.97
CA LEU A 94 -0.51 -9.33 -5.36
C LEU A 94 -0.73 -10.33 -4.22
N LEU A 95 -0.28 -10.00 -3.02
CA LEU A 95 -0.40 -10.85 -1.84
C LEU A 95 -1.88 -11.09 -1.47
N VAL A 96 -2.69 -10.02 -1.41
CA VAL A 96 -4.12 -10.15 -1.11
C VAL A 96 -4.85 -11.05 -2.13
N ARG A 97 -4.54 -10.91 -3.42
CA ARG A 97 -5.11 -11.76 -4.49
C ARG A 97 -4.65 -13.21 -4.40
N ALA A 98 -3.45 -13.46 -3.90
CA ALA A 98 -2.91 -14.80 -3.68
C ALA A 98 -3.45 -15.47 -2.40
N GLY A 99 -4.39 -14.80 -1.69
CA GLY A 99 -5.07 -15.38 -0.53
C GLY A 99 -4.34 -15.22 0.79
N PHE A 100 -3.32 -14.36 0.87
CA PHE A 100 -2.68 -14.04 2.14
C PHE A 100 -3.62 -13.24 3.06
N PRO A 101 -3.48 -13.34 4.39
CA PRO A 101 -4.04 -12.36 5.31
C PRO A 101 -3.61 -10.95 4.88
N ARG A 102 -4.48 -9.97 5.08
CA ARG A 102 -4.14 -8.57 4.71
C ARG A 102 -2.87 -8.15 5.45
N PRO A 103 -1.78 -7.81 4.74
CA PRO A 103 -0.56 -7.36 5.39
C PRO A 103 -0.76 -5.97 5.99
N VAL A 104 -0.07 -5.70 7.10
CA VAL A 104 0.08 -4.36 7.66
C VAL A 104 1.11 -3.60 6.83
N THR A 105 0.86 -2.32 6.57
CA THR A 105 1.75 -1.41 5.85
C THR A 105 2.60 -0.60 6.82
N GLN A 106 3.81 -0.22 6.44
CA GLN A 106 4.72 0.68 7.17
C GLN A 106 4.88 0.31 8.65
N ILE A 107 5.25 -0.96 8.91
CA ILE A 107 5.39 -1.50 10.27
C ILE A 107 6.57 -0.82 10.98
N PRO A 108 6.35 -0.06 12.06
CA PRO A 108 7.42 0.62 12.76
C PRO A 108 8.23 -0.37 13.63
N ILE A 109 9.54 -0.39 13.44
CA ILE A 109 10.48 -1.11 14.29
C ILE A 109 11.08 -0.10 15.27
N ARG A 110 10.99 -0.42 16.56
CA ARG A 110 11.39 0.48 17.63
C ARG A 110 12.62 -0.04 18.37
N ASP A 111 13.46 0.88 18.81
CA ASP A 111 14.57 0.57 19.73
C ASP A 111 14.07 0.34 21.17
N ALA A 112 15.02 0.03 22.08
CA ALA A 112 14.74 -0.15 23.50
C ALA A 112 14.17 1.11 24.20
N GLN A 113 14.34 2.29 23.57
CA GLN A 113 13.81 3.57 24.05
C GLN A 113 12.46 3.91 23.42
N GLY A 114 11.88 3.01 22.60
CA GLY A 114 10.59 3.19 21.94
C GLY A 114 10.63 4.08 20.70
N ARG A 115 11.79 4.55 20.24
CA ARG A 115 11.93 5.38 19.04
C ARG A 115 11.86 4.50 17.79
N VAL A 116 11.16 4.97 16.76
CA VAL A 116 11.13 4.29 15.45
C VAL A 116 12.48 4.44 14.77
N VAL A 117 13.20 3.34 14.64
CA VAL A 117 14.54 3.30 14.01
C VAL A 117 14.48 2.81 12.56
N ARG A 118 13.47 2.01 12.21
CA ARG A 118 13.23 1.51 10.84
C ARG A 118 11.75 1.28 10.62
N ARG A 119 11.36 1.07 9.36
CA ARG A 119 10.02 0.61 8.96
C ARG A 119 10.14 -0.54 7.97
N ILE A 120 9.20 -1.46 8.04
CA ILE A 120 9.02 -2.54 7.05
C ILE A 120 7.82 -2.15 6.18
N ASP A 121 7.96 -2.19 4.86
CA ASP A 121 6.94 -1.72 3.93
C ASP A 121 5.61 -2.46 4.09
N LEU A 122 5.68 -3.81 4.16
CA LEU A 122 4.54 -4.71 4.27
C LEU A 122 4.89 -5.90 5.16
N GLY A 123 3.91 -6.47 5.87
CA GLY A 123 4.16 -7.72 6.59
C GLY A 123 3.09 -8.10 7.59
N TRP A 124 3.44 -9.09 8.38
CA TRP A 124 2.58 -9.68 9.39
C TRP A 124 3.32 -9.73 10.74
N PRO A 125 3.14 -8.71 11.58
CA PRO A 125 3.87 -8.57 12.86
C PRO A 125 3.71 -9.77 13.79
N GLN A 126 2.53 -10.39 13.81
CA GLN A 126 2.23 -11.56 14.65
C GLN A 126 3.08 -12.79 14.33
N TRP A 127 3.59 -12.90 13.11
CA TRP A 127 4.50 -13.96 12.66
C TRP A 127 5.92 -13.44 12.41
N LYS A 128 6.17 -12.14 12.64
CA LYS A 128 7.44 -11.47 12.33
C LYS A 128 7.92 -11.75 10.90
N VAL A 129 7.01 -11.70 9.93
CA VAL A 129 7.32 -11.81 8.50
C VAL A 129 7.15 -10.45 7.87
N GLY A 130 8.21 -9.95 7.24
CA GLY A 130 8.25 -8.66 6.55
C GLY A 130 8.55 -8.81 5.07
N ILE A 131 8.03 -7.89 4.27
CA ILE A 131 8.32 -7.80 2.85
C ILE A 131 8.73 -6.36 2.55
N GLU A 132 9.87 -6.19 1.88
CA GLU A 132 10.38 -4.90 1.45
C GLU A 132 10.46 -4.82 -0.07
N TYR A 133 10.07 -3.69 -0.60
CA TYR A 133 10.20 -3.37 -2.01
C TYR A 133 11.47 -2.56 -2.27
N ASP A 134 12.44 -3.18 -2.95
CA ASP A 134 13.64 -2.49 -3.42
C ASP A 134 13.38 -1.81 -4.76
N GLY A 135 13.31 -0.49 -4.74
CA GLY A 135 13.21 0.32 -5.96
C GLY A 135 14.42 0.15 -6.88
N ALA A 136 14.25 0.43 -8.17
CA ALA A 136 15.29 0.28 -9.20
C ALA A 136 16.53 1.18 -9.01
N GLN A 137 16.54 2.06 -8.04
CA GLN A 137 17.65 3.00 -7.78
C GLN A 137 18.91 2.35 -7.19
N HIS A 138 18.80 1.11 -6.67
CA HIS A 138 19.92 0.44 -5.98
C HIS A 138 20.89 -0.34 -6.89
N TRP A 139 20.68 -0.35 -8.22
CA TRP A 139 21.54 -1.12 -9.15
C TRP A 139 22.76 -0.36 -9.66
N THR A 140 22.85 0.93 -9.38
CA THR A 140 23.96 1.80 -9.85
C THR A 140 24.86 2.30 -8.71
N ASP A 141 24.64 1.84 -7.47
CA ASP A 141 25.28 2.41 -6.29
C ASP A 141 26.56 1.67 -5.86
N PRO A 142 27.55 2.39 -5.30
CA PRO A 142 28.87 1.86 -4.99
C PRO A 142 28.88 0.85 -3.83
N PRO A 143 30.01 0.12 -3.60
CA PRO A 143 30.15 -0.95 -2.57
C PRO A 143 29.71 -0.60 -1.15
N ALA A 144 29.68 0.66 -0.79
CA ALA A 144 29.23 1.14 0.51
C ALA A 144 27.73 0.86 0.79
N GLN A 145 26.88 0.76 -0.24
CA GLN A 145 25.46 0.44 -0.07
C GLN A 145 25.23 -1.04 0.19
N HIS A 146 26.06 -1.93 -0.36
CA HIS A 146 25.99 -3.37 -0.09
C HIS A 146 26.26 -3.67 1.40
N ALA A 147 27.17 -2.93 2.06
CA ALA A 147 27.41 -3.08 3.48
C ALA A 147 26.17 -2.67 4.30
N GLY A 148 25.54 -1.55 3.97
CA GLY A 148 24.31 -1.10 4.64
C GLY A 148 23.10 -2.03 4.44
N ASP A 149 23.07 -2.78 3.34
CA ASP A 149 22.04 -3.78 3.06
C ASP A 149 22.22 -5.06 3.89
N ILE A 150 23.46 -5.48 4.12
CA ILE A 150 23.81 -6.62 5.00
C ILE A 150 23.43 -6.25 6.44
N ASP A 151 23.90 -5.11 6.93
CA ASP A 151 23.59 -4.60 8.27
C ASP A 151 22.07 -4.49 8.50
N ARG A 152 21.32 -4.14 7.46
CA ARG A 152 19.85 -4.05 7.52
C ARG A 152 19.19 -5.42 7.68
N LEU A 153 19.65 -6.44 6.94
CA LEU A 153 19.12 -7.78 7.03
C LEU A 153 19.47 -8.44 8.37
N GLU A 154 20.71 -8.28 8.85
CA GLU A 154 21.15 -8.74 10.16
C GLU A 154 20.32 -8.09 11.27
N PHE A 155 20.11 -6.78 11.22
CA PHE A 155 19.27 -6.06 12.18
C PHE A 155 17.85 -6.67 12.28
N PHE A 156 17.18 -6.97 11.17
CA PHE A 156 15.88 -7.60 11.21
C PHE A 156 15.93 -9.05 11.70
N ALA A 157 16.96 -9.80 11.32
CA ALA A 157 17.17 -11.17 11.77
C ALA A 157 17.37 -11.25 13.29
N ASP A 158 18.17 -10.34 13.88
CA ASP A 158 18.39 -10.23 15.33
C ASP A 158 17.09 -9.97 16.11
N LEU A 159 16.15 -9.25 15.49
CA LEU A 159 14.81 -9.03 16.03
C LEU A 159 13.84 -10.19 15.74
N GLY A 160 14.32 -11.25 15.09
CA GLY A 160 13.55 -12.44 14.73
C GLY A 160 12.61 -12.25 13.55
N TRP A 161 12.80 -11.20 12.73
CA TRP A 161 12.02 -10.99 11.52
C TRP A 161 12.57 -11.81 10.35
N ARG A 162 11.66 -12.45 9.59
CA ARG A 162 11.95 -13.09 8.31
C ARG A 162 11.62 -12.13 7.19
N MET A 163 12.63 -11.66 6.47
CA MET A 163 12.45 -10.64 5.44
C MET A 163 12.43 -11.24 4.04
N VAL A 164 11.43 -10.85 3.24
CA VAL A 164 11.33 -11.16 1.81
C VAL A 164 11.58 -9.89 1.01
N ARG A 165 12.71 -9.80 0.31
CA ARG A 165 13.03 -8.65 -0.55
C ARG A 165 12.43 -8.84 -1.94
N VAL A 166 11.82 -7.80 -2.47
CA VAL A 166 11.13 -7.78 -3.77
C VAL A 166 11.63 -6.61 -4.60
N SER A 167 12.30 -6.91 -5.70
CA SER A 167 12.73 -5.89 -6.67
C SER A 167 11.66 -5.61 -7.72
N ALA A 168 11.85 -4.51 -8.48
CA ALA A 168 11.03 -4.19 -9.64
C ALA A 168 10.96 -5.35 -10.66
N ASN A 169 12.07 -6.05 -10.87
CA ASN A 169 12.15 -7.21 -11.76
C ASN A 169 11.33 -8.38 -11.23
N HIS A 170 11.41 -8.69 -9.93
CA HIS A 170 10.58 -9.71 -9.32
C HIS A 170 9.08 -9.39 -9.51
N LEU A 171 8.67 -8.16 -9.24
CA LEU A 171 7.26 -7.76 -9.35
C LEU A 171 6.75 -7.81 -10.79
N LYS A 172 7.62 -7.57 -11.78
CA LYS A 172 7.27 -7.55 -13.20
C LYS A 172 7.32 -8.92 -13.86
N PHE A 173 8.33 -9.74 -13.54
CA PHE A 173 8.66 -10.94 -14.31
C PHE A 173 8.49 -12.24 -13.51
N ASP A 174 8.45 -12.20 -12.17
CA ASP A 174 8.30 -13.38 -11.31
C ASP A 174 7.35 -13.12 -10.11
N PRO A 175 6.10 -12.70 -10.36
CA PRO A 175 5.13 -12.49 -9.27
C PRO A 175 4.84 -13.76 -8.48
N ASP A 176 4.80 -14.92 -9.15
CA ASP A 176 4.58 -16.22 -8.49
C ASP A 176 5.76 -16.61 -7.57
N GLY A 177 6.97 -16.22 -7.91
CA GLY A 177 8.13 -16.40 -7.04
C GLY A 177 8.04 -15.56 -5.77
N ILE A 178 7.48 -14.34 -5.86
CA ILE A 178 7.19 -13.55 -4.66
C ILE A 178 6.19 -14.27 -3.76
N VAL A 179 5.10 -14.76 -4.35
CA VAL A 179 4.05 -15.50 -3.64
C VAL A 179 4.62 -16.74 -2.95
N ARG A 180 5.41 -17.56 -3.65
CA ARG A 180 6.05 -18.73 -3.06
C ARG A 180 6.94 -18.37 -1.87
N ARG A 181 7.84 -17.38 -2.01
CA ARG A 181 8.75 -16.95 -0.93
C ARG A 181 7.99 -16.43 0.29
N ALA A 182 6.93 -15.64 0.07
CA ALA A 182 6.10 -15.13 1.15
C ALA A 182 5.35 -16.27 1.88
N TRP A 183 4.82 -17.27 1.16
CA TRP A 183 4.19 -18.45 1.77
C TRP A 183 5.20 -19.27 2.58
N THR A 184 6.39 -19.54 2.05
CA THR A 184 7.46 -20.24 2.79
C THR A 184 7.78 -19.50 4.09
N ALA A 185 8.02 -18.18 4.01
CA ALA A 185 8.34 -17.37 5.19
C ALA A 185 7.23 -17.44 6.27
N LEU A 186 5.96 -17.36 5.87
CA LEU A 186 4.83 -17.44 6.80
C LEU A 186 4.67 -18.85 7.41
N THR A 187 4.78 -19.89 6.58
CA THR A 187 4.67 -21.30 7.05
C THR A 187 5.78 -21.60 8.04
N ASP A 188 7.02 -21.21 7.74
CA ASP A 188 8.17 -21.36 8.64
C ASP A 188 8.06 -20.56 9.93
N ALA A 189 7.24 -19.52 9.93
CA ALA A 189 6.91 -18.72 11.11
C ALA A 189 5.69 -19.24 11.89
N GLY A 190 5.14 -20.40 11.50
CA GLY A 190 4.02 -21.06 12.19
C GLY A 190 2.63 -20.62 11.73
N PHE A 191 2.51 -19.95 10.58
CA PHE A 191 1.19 -19.71 10.00
C PHE A 191 0.59 -21.02 9.47
N ALA A 192 -0.55 -21.42 9.99
CA ALA A 192 -1.38 -22.51 9.45
C ALA A 192 -2.47 -21.92 8.53
N ARG A 193 -2.59 -22.45 7.32
CA ARG A 193 -3.56 -22.02 6.30
C ARG A 193 -4.95 -22.54 6.58
#